data_43efe44aeb82b40c6726220bdec3a443
#
_entry.id   43efe44aeb82b40c6726220bdec3a443
#
_cell.length_a   1.000
_cell.length_b   1.000
_cell.length_c   1.000
_cell.angle_alpha   90.00
_cell.angle_beta   90.00
_cell.angle_gamma   90.00
#
_symmetry.space_group_name_H-M   'P 1'
#
loop_
_entity.id
_entity.type
_entity.pdbx_description
1 polymer ?
#
loop_
_entity_poly.entity_id
_entity_poly.type
_entity_poly.pdbx_seq_one_letter_code
_entity_poly.pdbx_strand_id
1 'polypeptide(L)'
;MLFRSKIEITNDPVAAATNSSVLYTDVWMSMQDAESDRAEKSKALSPFAVDDKLMKMAAKDAVFMHCLPAHRGEEVSESVIDGKQSVIWRQAFHRRTTIQGLLYHLTRGELAGNK
;
A
#
# COMPACT_ATOMS: atom_id res chain seq x y z
N MET A 1 12.43 25.20 0.58
CA MET A 1 13.15 23.92 0.69
C MET A 1 12.58 22.98 -0.36
N LEU A 2 13.32 22.65 -1.39
CA LEU A 2 12.86 21.73 -2.44
C LEU A 2 13.05 20.30 -1.90
N PHE A 3 11.96 19.60 -1.64
CA PHE A 3 12.00 18.18 -1.33
C PHE A 3 12.41 17.43 -2.61
N ARG A 4 13.62 16.88 -2.63
CA ARG A 4 14.03 15.95 -3.69
C ARG A 4 13.64 14.55 -3.25
N SER A 5 12.53 14.04 -3.79
CA SER A 5 12.19 12.64 -3.64
C SER A 5 13.17 11.78 -4.44
N LYS A 6 13.73 10.75 -3.84
CA LYS A 6 14.45 9.71 -4.53
C LYS A 6 13.46 8.58 -4.85
N ILE A 7 13.35 8.24 -6.14
CA ILE A 7 12.57 7.09 -6.60
C ILE A 7 13.56 6.04 -7.05
N GLU A 8 13.38 4.81 -6.58
CA GLU A 8 14.18 3.66 -6.95
C GLU A 8 13.24 2.54 -7.39
N ILE A 9 13.54 1.91 -8.53
CA ILE A 9 12.76 0.80 -9.10
C ILE A 9 13.63 -0.44 -9.08
N THR A 10 13.13 -1.53 -8.51
CA THR A 10 13.82 -2.79 -8.42
C THR A 10 12.84 -3.95 -8.56
N ASN A 11 13.35 -5.09 -9.08
CA ASN A 11 12.64 -6.37 -9.10
C ASN A 11 12.98 -7.26 -7.90
N ASP A 12 13.75 -6.74 -6.94
CA ASP A 12 14.11 -7.45 -5.70
C ASP A 12 13.23 -6.92 -4.56
N PRO A 13 12.20 -7.66 -4.14
CA PRO A 13 11.30 -7.24 -3.06
C PRO A 13 12.01 -7.13 -1.71
N VAL A 14 13.05 -7.94 -1.47
CA VAL A 14 13.82 -7.88 -0.22
C VAL A 14 14.65 -6.61 -0.16
N ALA A 15 15.32 -6.24 -1.25
CA ALA A 15 16.05 -4.99 -1.34
C ALA A 15 15.11 -3.78 -1.14
N ALA A 16 13.92 -3.80 -1.78
CA ALA A 16 12.92 -2.75 -1.64
C ALA A 16 12.38 -2.64 -0.21
N ALA A 17 12.14 -3.77 0.47
CA ALA A 17 11.57 -3.80 1.82
C ALA A 17 12.60 -3.45 2.91
N THR A 18 13.89 -3.67 2.67
CA THR A 18 14.94 -3.53 3.70
C THR A 18 14.94 -2.11 4.31
N ASN A 19 14.74 -2.05 5.64
CA ASN A 19 14.66 -0.82 6.44
C ASN A 19 13.55 0.17 5.98
N SER A 20 12.59 -0.26 5.18
CA SER A 20 11.45 0.58 4.81
C SER A 20 10.55 0.86 6.02
N SER A 21 9.97 2.05 6.09
CA SER A 21 9.01 2.41 7.15
C SER A 21 7.57 1.99 6.79
N VAL A 22 7.30 1.73 5.52
CA VAL A 22 5.98 1.34 5.03
C VAL A 22 6.14 0.29 3.94
N LEU A 23 5.41 -0.81 4.06
CA LEU A 23 5.16 -1.75 2.97
C LEU A 23 3.73 -1.55 2.48
N TYR A 24 3.60 -1.25 1.19
CA TYR A 24 2.31 -1.00 0.55
C TYR A 24 2.14 -1.91 -0.64
N THR A 25 1.04 -2.66 -0.72
CA THR A 25 0.70 -3.48 -1.87
C THR A 25 -0.73 -3.24 -2.34
N ASP A 26 -1.06 -3.76 -3.51
CA ASP A 26 -2.36 -3.75 -4.14
C ASP A 26 -2.69 -5.15 -4.64
N VAL A 27 -3.94 -5.38 -5.05
CA VAL A 27 -4.38 -6.64 -5.64
C VAL A 27 -3.61 -6.96 -6.92
N TRP A 28 -3.34 -8.25 -7.13
CA TRP A 28 -2.68 -8.69 -8.37
C TRP A 28 -3.63 -8.72 -9.57
N MET A 29 -4.91 -8.99 -9.30
CA MET A 29 -5.95 -9.06 -10.32
C MET A 29 -6.85 -7.84 -10.26
N SER A 30 -6.87 -7.06 -11.33
CA SER A 30 -7.86 -6.01 -11.52
C SER A 30 -9.23 -6.61 -11.85
N MET A 31 -10.30 -5.90 -11.52
CA MET A 31 -11.66 -6.28 -11.94
C MET A 31 -11.85 -6.33 -13.47
N GLN A 32 -10.92 -5.76 -14.24
CA GLN A 32 -10.93 -5.75 -15.70
C GLN A 32 -10.08 -6.86 -16.32
N ASP A 33 -9.31 -7.59 -15.51
CA ASP A 33 -8.46 -8.68 -16.00
C ASP A 33 -9.30 -9.91 -16.34
N ALA A 34 -8.92 -10.61 -17.42
CA ALA A 34 -9.55 -11.88 -17.76
C ALA A 34 -9.15 -12.96 -16.73
N GLU A 35 -10.10 -13.78 -16.31
CA GLU A 35 -9.84 -14.90 -15.37
C GLU A 35 -8.80 -15.88 -15.93
N SER A 36 -8.69 -16.00 -17.27
CA SER A 36 -7.67 -16.81 -17.95
C SER A 36 -6.23 -16.40 -17.57
N ASP A 37 -6.00 -15.14 -17.25
CA ASP A 37 -4.65 -14.59 -17.00
C ASP A 37 -4.24 -14.72 -15.53
N ARG A 38 -5.18 -15.13 -14.67
CA ARG A 38 -4.99 -15.21 -13.21
C ARG A 38 -3.80 -16.07 -12.83
N ALA A 39 -3.70 -17.26 -13.39
CA ALA A 39 -2.65 -18.21 -13.03
C ALA A 39 -1.25 -17.70 -13.41
N GLU A 40 -1.11 -17.07 -14.57
CA GLU A 40 0.14 -16.50 -15.03
C GLU A 40 0.56 -15.29 -14.20
N LYS A 41 -0.36 -14.35 -13.96
CA LYS A 41 -0.12 -13.18 -13.11
C LYS A 41 0.22 -13.57 -11.68
N SER A 42 -0.54 -14.48 -11.08
CA SER A 42 -0.29 -14.97 -9.73
C SER A 42 1.11 -15.60 -9.61
N LYS A 43 1.52 -16.41 -10.58
CA LYS A 43 2.87 -16.98 -10.63
C LYS A 43 3.95 -15.92 -10.76
N ALA A 44 3.74 -14.92 -11.61
CA ALA A 44 4.71 -13.85 -11.83
C ALA A 44 4.84 -12.92 -10.61
N LEU A 45 3.75 -12.68 -9.90
CA LEU A 45 3.69 -11.74 -8.79
C LEU A 45 3.91 -12.38 -7.41
N SER A 46 3.84 -13.71 -7.31
CA SER A 46 4.04 -14.42 -6.04
C SER A 46 5.36 -14.08 -5.29
N PRO A 47 6.48 -13.77 -5.96
CA PRO A 47 7.69 -13.34 -5.26
C PRO A 47 7.55 -11.98 -4.54
N PHE A 48 6.54 -11.19 -4.90
CA PHE A 48 6.26 -9.86 -4.34
C PHE A 48 5.17 -9.88 -3.26
N ALA A 49 4.67 -11.05 -2.89
CA ALA A 49 3.71 -11.18 -1.80
C ALA A 49 4.31 -10.64 -0.49
N VAL A 50 3.52 -9.83 0.23
CA VAL A 50 3.95 -9.32 1.53
C VAL A 50 3.59 -10.34 2.61
N ASP A 51 4.59 -11.08 3.05
CA ASP A 51 4.49 -12.07 4.12
C ASP A 51 5.29 -11.64 5.36
N ASP A 52 5.26 -12.46 6.41
CA ASP A 52 6.01 -12.20 7.64
C ASP A 52 7.53 -12.12 7.43
N LYS A 53 8.06 -12.79 6.41
CA LYS A 53 9.50 -12.75 6.12
C LYS A 53 9.86 -11.40 5.52
N LEU A 54 9.07 -10.91 4.57
CA LEU A 54 9.28 -9.61 3.95
C LEU A 54 9.06 -8.48 4.98
N MET A 55 8.04 -8.57 5.83
CA MET A 55 7.81 -7.63 6.93
C MET A 55 8.98 -7.54 7.92
N LYS A 56 9.68 -8.66 8.17
CA LYS A 56 10.87 -8.68 9.04
C LYS A 56 12.09 -7.97 8.43
N MET A 57 12.13 -7.76 7.12
CA MET A 57 13.19 -6.99 6.46
C MET A 57 12.98 -5.48 6.63
N ALA A 58 11.76 -5.05 6.83
CA ALA A 58 11.41 -3.65 7.05
C ALA A 58 11.89 -3.15 8.43
N ALA A 59 11.81 -1.86 8.66
CA ALA A 59 12.12 -1.26 9.95
C ALA A 59 11.22 -1.85 11.06
N LYS A 60 11.72 -1.88 12.29
CA LYS A 60 11.02 -2.50 13.43
C LYS A 60 9.62 -1.93 13.68
N ASP A 61 9.44 -0.66 13.40
CA ASP A 61 8.18 0.10 13.52
C ASP A 61 7.47 0.29 12.19
N ALA A 62 7.89 -0.44 11.14
CA ALA A 62 7.24 -0.40 9.84
C ALA A 62 5.76 -0.78 9.92
N VAL A 63 4.95 -0.13 9.10
CA VAL A 63 3.52 -0.43 8.97
C VAL A 63 3.21 -1.05 7.61
N PHE A 64 2.19 -1.91 7.60
CA PHE A 64 1.62 -2.47 6.39
C PHE A 64 0.40 -1.67 5.95
N MET A 65 0.30 -1.37 4.66
CA MET A 65 -0.80 -0.63 4.03
C MET A 65 -1.33 -1.37 2.80
N HIS A 66 -2.61 -1.21 2.52
CA HIS A 66 -3.28 -1.74 1.34
C HIS A 66 -4.49 -0.87 0.97
N CYS A 67 -4.68 -0.61 -0.31
CA CYS A 67 -5.79 0.24 -0.77
C CYS A 67 -7.17 -0.42 -0.65
N LEU A 68 -7.22 -1.75 -0.48
CA LEU A 68 -8.42 -2.58 -0.52
C LEU A 68 -9.21 -2.52 -1.86
N PRO A 69 -9.89 -3.62 -2.27
CA PRO A 69 -9.98 -4.92 -1.57
C PRO A 69 -8.65 -5.68 -1.54
N ALA A 70 -8.51 -6.67 -0.65
CA ALA A 70 -7.31 -7.48 -0.51
C ALA A 70 -7.65 -8.98 -0.52
N HIS A 71 -6.73 -9.82 -1.04
CA HIS A 71 -6.88 -11.26 -1.10
C HIS A 71 -5.81 -11.92 -0.21
N ARG A 72 -6.24 -12.38 0.96
CA ARG A 72 -5.37 -13.12 1.88
C ARG A 72 -4.82 -14.38 1.23
N GLY A 73 -3.49 -14.56 1.33
CA GLY A 73 -2.81 -15.69 0.69
C GLY A 73 -2.40 -15.46 -0.76
N GLU A 74 -2.73 -14.30 -1.33
CA GLU A 74 -2.24 -13.84 -2.62
C GLU A 74 -1.18 -12.73 -2.39
N GLU A 75 -1.51 -11.48 -2.62
CA GLU A 75 -0.58 -10.36 -2.48
C GLU A 75 -0.14 -10.07 -1.04
N VAL A 76 -0.85 -10.60 -0.07
CA VAL A 76 -0.52 -10.44 1.36
C VAL A 76 -0.94 -11.68 2.17
N SER A 77 -0.12 -12.07 3.14
CA SER A 77 -0.48 -13.13 4.09
C SER A 77 -1.51 -12.64 5.12
N GLU A 78 -2.32 -13.58 5.62
CA GLU A 78 -3.31 -13.30 6.68
C GLU A 78 -2.64 -12.74 7.94
N SER A 79 -1.48 -13.27 8.31
CA SER A 79 -0.71 -12.82 9.47
C SER A 79 -0.25 -11.36 9.37
N VAL A 80 0.02 -10.88 8.17
CA VAL A 80 0.44 -9.49 7.93
C VAL A 80 -0.76 -8.56 7.89
N ILE A 81 -1.78 -8.88 7.08
CA ILE A 81 -2.93 -7.98 6.89
C ILE A 81 -3.75 -7.82 8.19
N ASP A 82 -3.89 -8.87 8.98
CA ASP A 82 -4.60 -8.86 10.27
C ASP A 82 -3.65 -8.67 11.47
N GLY A 83 -2.36 -8.47 11.19
CA GLY A 83 -1.31 -8.30 12.18
C GLY A 83 -1.27 -6.91 12.82
N LYS A 84 -0.47 -6.79 13.90
CA LYS A 84 -0.33 -5.55 14.69
C LYS A 84 0.27 -4.37 13.90
N GLN A 85 1.05 -4.63 12.86
CA GLN A 85 1.68 -3.61 12.02
C GLN A 85 0.75 -3.15 10.88
N SER A 86 -0.41 -3.80 10.69
CA SER A 86 -1.38 -3.42 9.69
C SER A 86 -2.14 -2.16 10.10
N VAL A 87 -2.17 -1.17 9.21
CA VAL A 87 -2.94 0.06 9.38
C VAL A 87 -4.03 0.22 8.32
N ILE A 88 -4.39 -0.87 7.64
CA ILE A 88 -5.33 -0.86 6.51
C ILE A 88 -6.69 -0.25 6.85
N TRP A 89 -7.23 -0.55 8.03
CA TRP A 89 -8.53 -0.01 8.46
C TRP A 89 -8.47 1.49 8.76
N ARG A 90 -7.36 1.96 9.32
CA ARG A 90 -7.10 3.40 9.49
C ARG A 90 -6.95 4.10 8.15
N GLN A 91 -6.22 3.49 7.24
CA GLN A 91 -6.08 3.99 5.87
C GLN A 91 -7.45 4.09 5.17
N ALA A 92 -8.26 3.03 5.22
CA ALA A 92 -9.61 3.00 4.64
C ALA A 92 -10.51 4.10 5.24
N PHE A 93 -10.47 4.29 6.56
CA PHE A 93 -11.17 5.37 7.22
C PHE A 93 -10.73 6.75 6.72
N HIS A 94 -9.43 6.98 6.60
CA HIS A 94 -8.89 8.27 6.18
C HIS A 94 -9.10 8.59 4.71
N ARG A 95 -9.36 7.62 3.84
CA ARG A 95 -9.81 7.91 2.46
C ARG A 95 -11.05 8.80 2.47
N ARG A 96 -12.02 8.51 3.33
CA ARG A 96 -13.24 9.32 3.46
C ARG A 96 -12.94 10.68 4.08
N THR A 97 -12.27 10.72 5.22
CA THR A 97 -12.05 11.98 5.95
C THR A 97 -11.15 12.96 5.21
N THR A 98 -10.17 12.44 4.46
CA THR A 98 -9.29 13.28 3.63
C THR A 98 -10.08 13.93 2.49
N ILE A 99 -10.92 13.17 1.80
CA ILE A 99 -11.77 13.72 0.73
C ILE A 99 -12.79 14.71 1.29
N GLN A 100 -13.40 14.41 2.44
CA GLN A 100 -14.30 15.35 3.12
C GLN A 100 -13.60 16.66 3.48
N GLY A 101 -12.38 16.59 4.03
CA GLY A 101 -11.56 17.76 4.35
C GLY A 101 -11.21 18.58 3.11
N LEU A 102 -10.81 17.91 2.02
CA LEU A 102 -10.52 18.57 0.75
C LEU A 102 -11.75 19.29 0.18
N LEU A 103 -12.89 18.61 0.12
CA LEU A 103 -14.14 19.21 -0.35
C LEU A 103 -14.57 20.41 0.50
N TYR A 104 -14.44 20.30 1.82
CA TYR A 104 -14.72 21.41 2.72
C TYR A 104 -13.87 22.65 2.38
N HIS A 105 -12.54 22.48 2.24
CA HIS A 105 -11.66 23.58 1.89
C HIS A 105 -11.93 24.17 0.50
N LEU A 106 -12.20 23.33 -0.49
CA LEU A 106 -12.52 23.78 -1.85
C LEU A 106 -13.84 24.57 -1.90
N THR A 107 -14.86 24.14 -1.16
CA THR A 107 -16.18 24.81 -1.16
C THR A 107 -16.20 26.10 -0.34
N ARG A 108 -15.33 26.22 0.68
CA ARG A 108 -15.20 27.44 1.50
C ARG A 108 -14.26 28.47 0.90
N GLY A 109 -13.53 28.18 -0.17
CA GLY A 109 -12.51 29.06 -0.74
C GLY A 109 -11.27 29.24 0.16
N GLU A 110 -11.15 28.42 1.21
CA GLU A 110 -10.06 28.45 2.18
C GLU A 110 -8.92 27.52 1.75
N LEU A 111 -8.45 27.63 0.51
CA LEU A 111 -7.15 27.11 0.17
C LEU A 111 -6.12 28.06 0.79
N ALA A 112 -5.37 27.56 1.76
CA ALA A 112 -4.32 28.31 2.42
C ALA A 112 -3.43 29.03 1.39
N GLY A 113 -3.46 30.34 1.36
CA GLY A 113 -2.58 31.12 0.50
C GLY A 113 -3.02 32.51 0.06
N ASN A 114 -4.22 32.95 0.38
CA ASN A 114 -4.58 34.35 0.19
C ASN A 114 -4.60 35.10 1.53
N LYS A 115 -3.43 35.49 1.98
CA LYS A 115 -3.18 36.70 2.76
C LYS A 115 -2.08 37.46 2.10
#